data_9c564d57fc12a1da0020b9e5f0ea0fce
#
_entry.id   9c564d57fc12a1da0020b9e5f0ea0fce
#
_cell.length_a   1.000
_cell.length_b   1.000
_cell.length_c   1.000
_cell.angle_alpha   90.00
_cell.angle_beta   90.00
_cell.angle_gamma   90.00
#
_symmetry.space_group_name_H-M   'P 1'
#
loop_
_entity.id
_entity.type
_entity.pdbx_description
1 polymer ?
#
loop_
_entity_poly.entity_id
_entity_poly.type
_entity_poly.pdbx_seq_one_letter_code
_entity_poly.pdbx_strand_id
1 'polypeptide(L)'
;MSVDELTRLQKLGLSWQVAFAVIDRAIDDGFAVEHWNEIRVADRWIKSKVNQTATFTPVWDVDPQHFYLTMDGYRPNEFTEDIIVIDVDVSEGVTKLTYQSGRSKAPFSSNHRSKSGHTAYRWALGKPVTPPLICSCNNEIAIVGGTHRFHLAHHYQATEIPCLARRDDADLFTILTHAKVRHS
;
A
#
# COMPACT_ATOMS: atom_id res chain seq x y z
N MET A 1 27.57 -9.17 -3.18
CA MET A 1 26.54 -9.01 -4.25
C MET A 1 27.21 -9.36 -5.57
N SER A 2 26.68 -10.36 -6.29
CA SER A 2 27.22 -10.77 -7.60
C SER A 2 26.72 -9.84 -8.69
N VAL A 3 27.63 -9.28 -9.48
CA VAL A 3 27.32 -8.48 -10.69
C VAL A 3 26.52 -9.32 -11.69
N ASP A 4 26.76 -10.63 -11.71
CA ASP A 4 26.10 -11.57 -12.59
C ASP A 4 24.60 -11.70 -12.29
N GLU A 5 24.22 -11.70 -11.00
CA GLU A 5 22.83 -11.80 -10.59
C GLU A 5 22.04 -10.55 -10.93
N LEU A 6 22.62 -9.36 -10.71
CA LEU A 6 22.01 -8.11 -11.13
C LEU A 6 21.79 -8.08 -12.67
N THR A 7 22.81 -8.50 -13.42
CA THR A 7 22.73 -8.58 -14.88
C THR A 7 21.64 -9.56 -15.34
N ARG A 8 21.49 -10.70 -14.65
CA ARG A 8 20.44 -11.69 -14.91
C ARG A 8 19.05 -11.09 -14.74
N LEU A 9 18.79 -10.41 -13.61
CA LEU A 9 17.50 -9.80 -13.32
C LEU A 9 17.17 -8.66 -14.29
N GLN A 10 18.16 -7.88 -14.72
CA GLN A 10 17.97 -6.87 -15.75
C GLN A 10 17.60 -7.47 -17.10
N LYS A 11 18.16 -8.63 -17.48
CA LYS A 11 17.76 -9.36 -18.69
C LYS A 11 16.31 -9.85 -18.63
N LEU A 12 15.75 -10.08 -17.45
CA LEU A 12 14.33 -10.35 -17.24
C LEU A 12 13.45 -9.10 -17.34
N GLY A 13 14.03 -7.93 -17.61
CA GLY A 13 13.32 -6.68 -17.80
C GLY A 13 13.08 -5.86 -16.52
N LEU A 14 13.64 -6.27 -15.38
CA LEU A 14 13.55 -5.50 -14.15
C LEU A 14 14.42 -4.25 -14.20
N SER A 15 13.91 -3.14 -13.66
CA SER A 15 14.77 -1.98 -13.44
C SER A 15 15.84 -2.33 -12.40
N TRP A 16 16.96 -1.62 -12.43
CA TRP A 16 18.03 -1.91 -11.48
C TRP A 16 17.62 -1.70 -10.01
N GLN A 17 16.73 -0.73 -9.71
CA GLN A 17 16.18 -0.54 -8.38
C GLN A 17 15.34 -1.75 -7.91
N VAL A 18 14.52 -2.30 -8.80
CA VAL A 18 13.73 -3.50 -8.50
C VAL A 18 14.63 -4.72 -8.37
N ALA A 19 15.62 -4.87 -9.25
CA ALA A 19 16.58 -5.97 -9.19
C ALA A 19 17.38 -5.95 -7.87
N PHE A 20 17.79 -4.79 -7.39
CA PHE A 20 18.41 -4.65 -6.08
C PHE A 20 17.46 -5.06 -4.95
N ALA A 21 16.20 -4.62 -5.01
CA ALA A 21 15.21 -4.99 -4.01
C ALA A 21 14.97 -6.51 -3.97
N VAL A 22 14.96 -7.16 -5.13
CA VAL A 22 14.83 -8.63 -5.24
C VAL A 22 16.01 -9.32 -4.56
N ILE A 23 17.24 -8.91 -4.90
CA ILE A 23 18.47 -9.51 -4.33
C ILE A 23 18.54 -9.28 -2.80
N ASP A 24 18.25 -8.06 -2.37
CA ASP A 24 18.35 -7.66 -0.97
C ASP A 24 17.27 -8.34 -0.10
N ARG A 25 16.09 -8.56 -0.65
CA ARG A 25 14.93 -9.07 0.08
C ARG A 25 14.66 -10.56 -0.14
N ALA A 26 15.45 -11.23 -0.94
CA ALA A 26 15.21 -12.61 -1.34
C ALA A 26 13.78 -12.88 -1.86
N ILE A 27 13.23 -11.92 -2.63
CA ILE A 27 11.93 -12.05 -3.28
C ILE A 27 12.09 -12.99 -4.48
N ASP A 28 11.09 -13.84 -4.69
CA ASP A 28 11.06 -14.73 -5.86
C ASP A 28 11.07 -13.94 -7.18
N ASP A 29 11.91 -14.36 -8.11
CA ASP A 29 12.09 -13.69 -9.39
C ASP A 29 10.79 -13.63 -10.21
N GLY A 30 10.00 -14.70 -10.18
CA GLY A 30 8.73 -14.78 -10.90
C GLY A 30 7.75 -13.74 -10.39
N PHE A 31 7.61 -13.64 -9.07
CA PHE A 31 6.79 -12.62 -8.43
C PHE A 31 7.27 -11.20 -8.77
N ALA A 32 8.57 -10.95 -8.72
CA ALA A 32 9.14 -9.64 -9.02
C ALA A 32 8.90 -9.23 -10.48
N VAL A 33 9.05 -10.16 -11.43
CA VAL A 33 8.79 -9.93 -12.86
C VAL A 33 7.31 -9.65 -13.10
N GLU A 34 6.41 -10.44 -12.50
CA GLU A 34 4.97 -10.25 -12.63
C GLU A 34 4.55 -8.90 -12.08
N HIS A 35 4.98 -8.57 -10.86
CA HIS A 35 4.69 -7.30 -10.21
C HIS A 35 5.20 -6.09 -11.02
N TRP A 36 6.42 -6.18 -11.56
CA TRP A 36 6.97 -5.14 -12.41
C TRP A 36 6.20 -4.95 -13.72
N ASN A 37 5.79 -6.05 -14.34
CA ASN A 37 4.98 -6.00 -15.54
C ASN A 37 3.60 -5.39 -15.26
N GLU A 38 2.99 -5.74 -14.14
CA GLU A 38 1.72 -5.16 -13.70
C GLU A 38 1.84 -3.64 -13.51
N ILE A 39 2.91 -3.16 -12.85
CA ILE A 39 3.17 -1.72 -12.70
C ILE A 39 3.27 -1.03 -14.06
N ARG A 40 4.00 -1.60 -15.03
CA ARG A 40 4.13 -1.03 -16.38
C ARG A 40 2.80 -0.96 -17.14
N VAL A 41 1.95 -1.94 -16.95
CA VAL A 41 0.59 -1.95 -17.52
C VAL A 41 -0.26 -0.87 -16.86
N ALA A 42 -0.23 -0.79 -15.53
CA ALA A 42 -0.95 0.21 -14.75
C ALA A 42 -0.52 1.64 -15.10
N ASP A 43 0.78 1.88 -15.29
CA ASP A 43 1.31 3.19 -15.69
C ASP A 43 0.79 3.65 -17.07
N ARG A 44 0.58 2.71 -17.99
CA ARG A 44 -0.06 3.02 -19.28
C ARG A 44 -1.56 3.23 -19.12
N TRP A 45 -2.22 2.39 -18.35
CA TRP A 45 -3.65 2.43 -18.10
C TRP A 45 -4.10 3.75 -17.46
N ILE A 46 -3.34 4.25 -16.47
CA ILE A 46 -3.69 5.48 -15.75
C ILE A 46 -3.42 6.76 -16.56
N LYS A 47 -2.79 6.69 -17.73
CA LYS A 47 -2.65 7.85 -18.63
C LYS A 47 -3.98 8.28 -19.22
N SER A 48 -4.96 7.39 -19.30
CA SER A 48 -6.31 7.73 -19.75
C SER A 48 -7.02 8.62 -18.73
N LYS A 49 -7.60 9.75 -19.19
CA LYS A 49 -8.41 10.59 -18.33
C LYS A 49 -9.64 9.87 -17.79
N VAL A 50 -10.24 8.97 -18.57
CA VAL A 50 -11.39 8.15 -18.15
C VAL A 50 -11.01 7.33 -16.91
N ASN A 51 -9.85 6.69 -16.92
CA ASN A 51 -9.38 5.88 -15.79
C ASN A 51 -9.04 6.72 -14.55
N GLN A 52 -8.62 7.99 -14.75
CA GLN A 52 -8.34 8.91 -13.63
C GLN A 52 -9.62 9.45 -12.97
N THR A 53 -10.73 9.48 -13.69
CA THR A 53 -12.03 9.98 -13.20
C THR A 53 -12.97 8.87 -12.77
N ALA A 54 -12.68 7.62 -13.13
CA ALA A 54 -13.46 6.47 -12.71
C ALA A 54 -13.25 6.20 -11.22
N THR A 55 -14.30 5.77 -10.54
CA THR A 55 -14.26 5.33 -9.14
C THR A 55 -14.30 3.81 -9.10
N PHE A 56 -13.44 3.21 -8.28
CA PHE A 56 -13.37 1.78 -8.09
C PHE A 56 -13.57 1.43 -6.63
N THR A 57 -14.27 0.34 -6.37
CA THR A 57 -14.43 -0.18 -5.01
C THR A 57 -13.08 -0.76 -4.53
N PRO A 58 -12.53 -0.28 -3.40
CA PRO A 58 -11.33 -0.86 -2.82
C PRO A 58 -11.51 -2.34 -2.48
N VAL A 59 -10.55 -3.17 -2.89
CA VAL A 59 -10.47 -4.58 -2.52
C VAL A 59 -9.18 -4.78 -1.73
N TRP A 60 -9.30 -5.38 -0.54
CA TRP A 60 -8.21 -5.47 0.41
C TRP A 60 -7.77 -6.91 0.64
N ASP A 61 -6.45 -7.08 0.72
CA ASP A 61 -5.79 -8.33 1.06
C ASP A 61 -5.44 -8.31 2.55
N VAL A 62 -6.22 -8.98 3.34
CA VAL A 62 -6.04 -9.05 4.80
C VAL A 62 -5.40 -10.37 5.24
N ASP A 63 -4.80 -11.12 4.33
CA ASP A 63 -4.02 -12.30 4.66
C ASP A 63 -2.72 -11.87 5.37
N PRO A 64 -2.47 -12.35 6.61
CA PRO A 64 -1.25 -12.02 7.34
C PRO A 64 0.05 -12.36 6.59
N GLN A 65 0.03 -13.36 5.72
CA GLN A 65 1.19 -13.73 4.91
C GLN A 65 1.62 -12.64 3.93
N HIS A 66 0.73 -11.70 3.61
CA HIS A 66 0.97 -10.62 2.66
C HIS A 66 1.19 -9.26 3.31
N PHE A 67 1.15 -9.15 4.65
CA PHE A 67 1.26 -7.86 5.33
C PHE A 67 2.57 -7.12 5.04
N TYR A 68 3.66 -7.85 4.80
CA TYR A 68 4.95 -7.27 4.41
C TYR A 68 4.88 -6.42 3.12
N LEU A 69 3.90 -6.69 2.24
CA LEU A 69 3.71 -5.93 0.99
C LEU A 69 3.16 -4.51 1.22
N THR A 70 2.80 -4.17 2.44
CA THR A 70 2.34 -2.80 2.74
C THR A 70 3.47 -1.78 2.62
N MET A 71 4.71 -2.22 2.79
CA MET A 71 5.89 -1.36 2.73
C MET A 71 6.87 -1.79 1.63
N ASP A 72 7.33 -0.79 0.87
CA ASP A 72 8.42 -0.99 -0.08
C ASP A 72 9.71 -1.26 0.71
N GLY A 73 10.07 -2.50 0.96
CA GLY A 73 11.31 -2.75 1.62
C GLY A 73 11.32 -3.83 2.68
N TYR A 74 10.17 -4.19 3.19
CA TYR A 74 10.09 -5.23 4.20
C TYR A 74 10.19 -6.64 3.61
N ARG A 75 10.79 -7.53 4.40
CA ARG A 75 10.83 -8.97 4.13
C ARG A 75 9.62 -9.64 4.75
N PRO A 76 9.19 -10.81 4.25
CA PRO A 76 8.05 -11.53 4.82
C PRO A 76 8.18 -11.79 6.34
N ASN A 77 9.40 -11.97 6.84
CA ASN A 77 9.69 -12.27 8.25
C ASN A 77 9.88 -11.03 9.15
N GLU A 78 9.75 -9.82 8.61
CA GLU A 78 9.89 -8.58 9.40
C GLU A 78 8.58 -8.15 10.06
N PHE A 79 7.46 -8.77 9.65
CA PHE A 79 6.17 -8.58 10.31
C PHE A 79 5.99 -9.64 11.40
N THR A 80 5.80 -9.20 12.63
CA THR A 80 5.61 -10.04 13.79
C THR A 80 4.14 -10.33 14.03
N GLU A 81 3.83 -11.24 14.97
CA GLU A 81 2.47 -11.59 15.38
C GLU A 81 1.69 -10.42 16.03
N ASP A 82 2.37 -9.30 16.31
CA ASP A 82 1.78 -8.10 16.93
C ASP A 82 0.95 -7.24 15.96
N ILE A 83 0.99 -7.55 14.67
CA ILE A 83 0.21 -6.83 13.66
C ILE A 83 -1.21 -7.39 13.60
N ILE A 84 -2.17 -6.49 13.74
CA ILE A 84 -3.61 -6.78 13.64
C ILE A 84 -4.25 -5.95 12.52
N VAL A 85 -5.44 -6.36 12.11
CA VAL A 85 -6.28 -5.57 11.19
C VAL A 85 -7.31 -4.82 12.01
N ILE A 86 -7.41 -3.52 11.77
CA ILE A 86 -8.45 -2.66 12.33
C ILE A 86 -9.21 -1.96 11.20
N ASP A 87 -10.51 -1.81 11.33
CA ASP A 87 -11.30 -1.00 10.40
C ASP A 87 -11.36 0.43 10.89
N VAL A 88 -10.93 1.36 10.05
CA VAL A 88 -10.81 2.79 10.35
C VAL A 88 -11.83 3.58 9.54
N ASP A 89 -12.62 4.44 10.20
CA ASP A 89 -13.40 5.46 9.50
C ASP A 89 -12.47 6.40 8.76
N VAL A 90 -12.64 6.49 7.43
CA VAL A 90 -11.69 7.21 6.56
C VAL A 90 -11.77 8.72 6.80
N SER A 91 -12.97 9.25 7.03
CA SER A 91 -13.18 10.69 7.22
C SER A 91 -12.55 11.18 8.52
N GLU A 92 -12.71 10.42 9.60
CA GLU A 92 -12.06 10.69 10.87
C GLU A 92 -10.54 10.48 10.77
N GLY A 93 -10.12 9.37 10.18
CA GLY A 93 -8.71 9.07 9.97
C GLY A 93 -7.96 10.19 9.28
N VAL A 94 -8.52 10.75 8.20
CA VAL A 94 -7.90 11.88 7.47
C VAL A 94 -7.68 13.10 8.36
N THR A 95 -8.60 13.41 9.28
CA THR A 95 -8.50 14.58 10.18
C THR A 95 -7.44 14.39 11.27
N LYS A 96 -7.03 13.15 11.51
CA LYS A 96 -6.06 12.76 12.55
C LYS A 96 -4.67 12.42 11.99
N LEU A 97 -4.47 12.54 10.66
CA LEU A 97 -3.17 12.26 10.07
C LEU A 97 -2.11 13.27 10.49
N THR A 98 -0.91 12.78 10.78
CA THR A 98 0.27 13.63 10.88
C THR A 98 0.49 14.42 9.59
N TYR A 99 1.18 15.55 9.67
CA TYR A 99 1.51 16.39 8.51
C TYR A 99 2.21 15.59 7.38
N GLN A 100 3.13 14.69 7.74
CA GLN A 100 3.86 13.85 6.76
C GLN A 100 2.95 12.82 6.07
N SER A 101 1.93 12.36 6.75
CA SER A 101 0.96 11.39 6.22
C SER A 101 -0.14 12.04 5.41
N GLY A 102 -0.40 13.33 5.61
CA GLY A 102 -1.40 14.10 4.87
C GLY A 102 -1.02 14.29 3.40
N ARG A 103 -2.01 14.47 2.55
CA ARG A 103 -1.85 14.74 1.10
C ARG A 103 -2.72 15.90 0.68
N SER A 104 -2.10 16.94 0.15
CA SER A 104 -2.82 18.10 -0.41
C SER A 104 -3.10 17.99 -1.90
N LYS A 105 -2.43 17.06 -2.61
CA LYS A 105 -2.55 16.89 -4.06
C LYS A 105 -3.41 15.69 -4.41
N ALA A 106 -4.13 15.79 -5.52
CA ALA A 106 -4.94 14.69 -6.05
C ALA A 106 -4.11 13.41 -6.26
N PRO A 107 -4.70 12.21 -6.08
CA PRO A 107 -3.98 10.93 -6.15
C PRO A 107 -3.23 10.70 -7.46
N PHE A 108 -3.72 11.25 -8.56
CA PHE A 108 -3.12 11.08 -9.89
C PHE A 108 -2.28 12.28 -10.34
N SER A 109 -1.91 13.18 -9.43
CA SER A 109 -0.91 14.22 -9.73
C SER A 109 0.44 13.61 -10.11
N SER A 110 1.30 14.37 -10.81
CA SER A 110 2.55 13.85 -11.39
C SER A 110 3.41 13.05 -10.43
N ASN A 111 3.49 13.48 -9.17
CA ASN A 111 4.35 12.85 -8.15
C ASN A 111 3.76 11.55 -7.56
N HIS A 112 2.46 11.31 -7.74
CA HIS A 112 1.75 10.20 -7.10
C HIS A 112 1.13 9.23 -8.09
N ARG A 113 1.13 9.60 -9.39
CA ARG A 113 0.40 8.90 -10.44
C ARG A 113 0.73 7.41 -10.54
N SER A 114 1.99 7.04 -10.51
CA SER A 114 2.39 5.64 -10.69
C SER A 114 1.88 4.76 -9.54
N LYS A 115 2.16 5.14 -8.30
CA LYS A 115 1.74 4.34 -7.13
C LYS A 115 0.22 4.31 -6.95
N SER A 116 -0.45 5.45 -7.08
CA SER A 116 -1.92 5.50 -7.03
C SER A 116 -2.54 4.79 -8.24
N GLY A 117 -1.93 4.93 -9.42
CA GLY A 117 -2.38 4.27 -10.64
C GLY A 117 -2.30 2.75 -10.56
N HIS A 118 -1.24 2.19 -9.99
CA HIS A 118 -1.12 0.76 -9.77
C HIS A 118 -2.21 0.24 -8.83
N THR A 119 -2.45 0.92 -7.72
CA THR A 119 -3.54 0.56 -6.79
C THR A 119 -4.92 0.63 -7.47
N ALA A 120 -5.20 1.72 -8.19
CA ALA A 120 -6.46 1.88 -8.93
C ALA A 120 -6.65 0.80 -9.99
N TYR A 121 -5.59 0.45 -10.71
CA TYR A 121 -5.62 -0.62 -11.72
C TYR A 121 -5.96 -1.97 -11.12
N ARG A 122 -5.35 -2.32 -9.97
CA ARG A 122 -5.69 -3.56 -9.27
C ARG A 122 -7.17 -3.58 -8.86
N TRP A 123 -7.68 -2.52 -8.26
CA TRP A 123 -9.08 -2.42 -7.87
C TRP A 123 -10.04 -2.45 -9.07
N ALA A 124 -9.67 -1.84 -10.19
CA ALA A 124 -10.43 -1.94 -11.43
C ALA A 124 -10.56 -3.37 -11.96
N LEU A 125 -9.58 -4.23 -11.64
CA LEU A 125 -9.59 -5.66 -11.97
C LEU A 125 -10.18 -6.54 -10.87
N GLY A 126 -10.68 -5.96 -9.77
CA GLY A 126 -11.13 -6.71 -8.59
C GLY A 126 -9.99 -7.41 -7.83
N LYS A 127 -8.73 -7.03 -8.08
CA LYS A 127 -7.56 -7.60 -7.40
C LYS A 127 -7.32 -6.92 -6.07
N PRO A 128 -7.08 -7.67 -4.98
CA PRO A 128 -6.84 -7.08 -3.67
C PRO A 128 -5.45 -6.42 -3.57
N VAL A 129 -5.34 -5.43 -2.68
CA VAL A 129 -4.07 -4.82 -2.27
C VAL A 129 -3.97 -4.86 -0.75
N THR A 130 -2.76 -5.01 -0.24
CA THR A 130 -2.49 -5.04 1.20
C THR A 130 -2.89 -3.71 1.84
N PRO A 131 -3.58 -3.72 3.00
CA PRO A 131 -3.98 -2.51 3.71
C PRO A 131 -2.79 -1.59 4.06
N PRO A 132 -3.03 -0.28 4.26
CA PRO A 132 -2.02 0.61 4.79
C PRO A 132 -1.61 0.21 6.21
N LEU A 133 -0.31 0.36 6.52
CA LEU A 133 0.21 0.22 7.88
C LEU A 133 0.22 1.59 8.55
N ILE A 134 -0.41 1.67 9.72
CA ILE A 134 -0.49 2.88 10.51
C ILE A 134 0.14 2.66 11.89
N CYS A 135 0.65 3.73 12.48
CA CYS A 135 1.09 3.75 13.86
C CYS A 135 0.62 5.05 14.55
N SER A 136 0.59 5.02 15.87
CA SER A 136 0.30 6.19 16.67
C SER A 136 1.53 7.11 16.79
N CYS A 137 1.31 8.42 16.73
CA CYS A 137 2.36 9.43 16.90
C CYS A 137 1.76 10.68 17.55
N ASN A 138 2.01 10.90 18.84
CA ASN A 138 1.54 12.10 19.58
C ASN A 138 0.02 12.35 19.44
N ASN A 139 -0.81 11.36 19.62
CA ASN A 139 -2.26 11.40 19.39
C ASN A 139 -2.70 11.71 17.96
N GLU A 140 -1.82 11.52 17.01
CA GLU A 140 -2.09 11.56 15.58
C GLU A 140 -1.81 10.20 14.96
N ILE A 141 -2.23 10.02 13.71
CA ILE A 141 -2.02 8.81 12.92
C ILE A 141 -0.89 9.06 11.93
N ALA A 142 0.18 8.27 12.02
CA ALA A 142 1.19 8.22 10.98
C ALA A 142 0.97 7.01 10.07
N ILE A 143 0.95 7.23 8.76
CA ILE A 143 0.92 6.13 7.78
C ILE A 143 2.37 5.75 7.47
N VAL A 144 2.78 4.60 7.95
CA VAL A 144 4.14 4.06 7.78
C VAL A 144 4.31 3.43 6.40
N GLY A 145 3.26 2.75 5.92
CA GLY A 145 3.21 2.16 4.58
C GLY A 145 1.84 2.28 3.95
N GLY A 146 1.77 2.34 2.61
CA GLY A 146 0.48 2.37 1.91
C GLY A 146 -0.22 3.73 1.87
N THR A 147 0.49 4.85 2.06
CA THR A 147 -0.08 6.22 2.01
C THR A 147 -0.92 6.46 0.75
N HIS A 148 -0.46 6.00 -0.41
CA HIS A 148 -1.22 6.16 -1.67
C HIS A 148 -2.55 5.40 -1.67
N ARG A 149 -2.59 4.22 -1.06
CA ARG A 149 -3.80 3.38 -0.95
C ARG A 149 -4.84 4.01 -0.04
N PHE A 150 -4.40 4.53 1.11
CA PHE A 150 -5.26 5.24 2.05
C PHE A 150 -5.94 6.46 1.38
N HIS A 151 -5.13 7.35 0.78
CA HIS A 151 -5.66 8.55 0.15
C HIS A 151 -6.47 8.26 -1.12
N LEU A 152 -6.18 7.19 -1.84
CA LEU A 152 -6.98 6.77 -2.98
C LEU A 152 -8.34 6.22 -2.54
N ALA A 153 -8.40 5.43 -1.47
CA ALA A 153 -9.65 4.96 -0.90
C ALA A 153 -10.52 6.15 -0.42
N HIS A 154 -9.93 7.13 0.26
CA HIS A 154 -10.60 8.38 0.61
C HIS A 154 -11.12 9.12 -0.63
N HIS A 155 -10.32 9.26 -1.68
CA HIS A 155 -10.71 9.89 -2.93
C HIS A 155 -11.90 9.17 -3.60
N TYR A 156 -11.98 7.84 -3.47
CA TYR A 156 -13.10 7.03 -3.94
C TYR A 156 -14.26 6.95 -2.95
N GLN A 157 -14.24 7.80 -1.91
CA GLN A 157 -15.33 7.93 -0.94
C GLN A 157 -15.61 6.64 -0.15
N ALA A 158 -14.58 5.82 0.06
CA ALA A 158 -14.69 4.72 1.00
C ALA A 158 -15.00 5.28 2.40
N THR A 159 -15.99 4.72 3.08
CA THR A 159 -16.40 5.13 4.43
C THR A 159 -15.49 4.52 5.49
N GLU A 160 -15.10 3.27 5.28
CA GLU A 160 -14.27 2.49 6.20
C GLU A 160 -13.25 1.70 5.39
N ILE A 161 -12.03 1.59 5.90
CA ILE A 161 -10.96 0.79 5.29
C ILE A 161 -10.24 -0.04 6.36
N PRO A 162 -9.79 -1.25 6.03
CA PRO A 162 -8.87 -1.98 6.88
C PRO A 162 -7.52 -1.27 6.89
N CYS A 163 -6.91 -1.22 8.06
CA CYS A 163 -5.54 -0.79 8.28
C CYS A 163 -4.80 -1.86 9.08
N LEU A 164 -3.52 -1.98 8.86
CA LEU A 164 -2.61 -2.77 9.68
C LEU A 164 -2.12 -1.87 10.82
N ALA A 165 -2.10 -2.38 12.03
CA ALA A 165 -1.61 -1.67 13.20
C ALA A 165 -0.95 -2.66 14.18
N ARG A 166 -0.10 -2.15 15.06
CA ARG A 166 0.34 -2.95 16.20
C ARG A 166 -0.82 -3.14 17.17
N ARG A 167 -0.89 -4.31 17.79
CA ARG A 167 -1.92 -4.60 18.78
C ARG A 167 -1.93 -3.57 19.93
N ASP A 168 -0.76 -3.13 20.35
CA ASP A 168 -0.60 -2.17 21.45
C ASP A 168 -1.17 -0.78 21.10
N ASP A 169 -1.31 -0.44 19.83
CA ASP A 169 -1.89 0.82 19.36
C ASP A 169 -3.43 0.74 19.19
N ALA A 170 -4.04 -0.44 19.29
CA ALA A 170 -5.44 -0.67 18.96
C ALA A 170 -6.42 0.20 19.76
N ASP A 171 -6.21 0.30 21.08
CA ASP A 171 -7.07 1.09 21.96
C ASP A 171 -7.01 2.58 21.59
N LEU A 172 -5.83 3.09 21.24
CA LEU A 172 -5.68 4.47 20.83
C LEU A 172 -6.41 4.74 19.50
N PHE A 173 -6.32 3.84 18.53
CA PHE A 173 -7.06 3.99 17.26
C PHE A 173 -8.57 3.91 17.46
N THR A 174 -9.04 3.08 18.39
CA THR A 174 -10.46 3.06 18.78
C THR A 174 -10.92 4.42 19.31
N ILE A 175 -10.09 5.10 20.10
CA ILE A 175 -10.38 6.44 20.62
C ILE A 175 -10.30 7.51 19.52
N LEU A 176 -9.30 7.45 18.66
CA LEU A 176 -9.02 8.48 17.66
C LEU A 176 -9.97 8.46 16.46
N THR A 177 -10.41 7.27 16.05
CA THR A 177 -11.13 7.06 14.79
C THR A 177 -12.29 6.09 14.90
N HIS A 178 -12.75 5.77 16.10
CA HIS A 178 -13.77 4.75 16.35
C HIS A 178 -13.44 3.41 15.65
N ALA A 179 -12.15 3.11 15.48
CA ALA A 179 -11.68 1.92 14.79
C ALA A 179 -12.16 0.64 15.51
N LYS A 180 -12.44 -0.39 14.72
CA LYS A 180 -12.87 -1.69 15.20
C LYS A 180 -11.80 -2.73 14.89
N VAL A 181 -11.38 -3.45 15.92
CA VAL A 181 -10.46 -4.58 15.74
C VAL A 181 -11.21 -5.72 15.02
N ARG A 182 -10.65 -6.22 13.92
CA ARG A 182 -11.15 -7.47 13.31
C ARG A 182 -10.66 -8.64 14.13
N HIS A 183 -11.61 -9.40 14.67
CA HIS A 183 -11.30 -10.68 15.29
C HIS A 183 -11.14 -11.72 14.17
N SER A 184 -9.94 -12.29 14.07
CA SER A 184 -9.62 -13.42 13.17
C SER A 184 -10.23 -14.72 13.69
#